data_15e9aa8ea9e56309986fe43c0c26cd48
#
_entry.id   15e9aa8ea9e56309986fe43c0c26cd48
#
_cell.length_a   1.000
_cell.length_b   1.000
_cell.length_c   1.000
_cell.angle_alpha   90.00
_cell.angle_beta   90.00
_cell.angle_gamma   90.00
#
_symmetry.space_group_name_H-M   'P 1'
#
loop_
_entity.id
_entity.type
_entity.pdbx_description
1 polymer ?
#
loop_
_entity_poly.entity_id
_entity_poly.type
_entity_poly.pdbx_seq_one_letter_code
_entity_poly.pdbx_strand_id
1 'polypeptide(L)'
;MDPLFERRDLVRKVHLNSKHVQKNIQNALLAQLKMHYEGRCSSEGFIQAGSLTILSNSLGRLNYRSGGVDYDVKFQADICLPHAGQVFKATVTLRSKIGIHAECEPLKVLIPRDIHIGNEEFESVKEKEEIEFEVIGSEFKQEDKNIYVFGRLKSAIKPGPLMPLLSVQPVKDEDVKPVDVDSEQKTVTITPTAEAPKKRKLKRKEPLDINEQTTEGVPKGTD
;
A
#
# COMPACT_ATOMS: atom_id res chain seq x y z
N MET A 1 -9.70 6.00 -18.87
CA MET A 1 -8.83 5.19 -18.05
C MET A 1 -9.66 4.47 -17.04
N ASP A 2 -9.43 3.19 -16.91
CA ASP A 2 -10.16 2.36 -15.97
C ASP A 2 -9.48 2.44 -14.58
N PRO A 3 -10.26 2.36 -13.49
CA PRO A 3 -9.68 2.30 -12.15
C PRO A 3 -8.88 1.00 -12.00
N LEU A 4 -7.69 1.08 -11.42
CA LEU A 4 -6.83 -0.09 -11.20
C LEU A 4 -7.39 -1.01 -10.12
N PHE A 5 -8.06 -0.44 -9.12
CA PHE A 5 -8.67 -1.15 -8.01
C PHE A 5 -10.17 -0.93 -7.97
N GLU A 6 -10.90 -2.00 -7.71
CA GLU A 6 -12.34 -1.98 -7.47
C GLU A 6 -12.65 -2.46 -6.06
N ARG A 7 -13.53 -1.75 -5.37
CA ARG A 7 -13.97 -2.16 -4.04
C ARG A 7 -15.01 -3.25 -4.15
N ARG A 8 -14.72 -4.42 -3.56
CA ARG A 8 -15.60 -5.60 -3.59
C ARG A 8 -15.83 -6.19 -2.21
N ASP A 9 -17.02 -6.76 -2.03
CA ASP A 9 -17.38 -7.52 -0.83
C ASP A 9 -16.93 -8.97 -1.00
N LEU A 10 -16.22 -9.47 -0.01
CA LEU A 10 -15.76 -10.86 0.03
C LEU A 10 -16.23 -11.57 1.30
N VAL A 11 -16.39 -12.88 1.21
CA VAL A 11 -16.68 -13.73 2.36
C VAL A 11 -15.61 -14.81 2.45
N ARG A 12 -14.97 -14.92 3.61
CA ARG A 12 -13.95 -15.94 3.87
C ARG A 12 -14.12 -16.55 5.24
N LYS A 13 -13.81 -17.84 5.32
CA LYS A 13 -13.71 -18.53 6.59
C LYS A 13 -12.36 -18.24 7.22
N VAL A 14 -12.38 -17.72 8.45
CA VAL A 14 -11.21 -17.39 9.23
C VAL A 14 -11.17 -18.25 10.46
N HIS A 15 -10.05 -18.96 10.64
CA HIS A 15 -9.79 -19.77 11.83
C HIS A 15 -9.01 -18.94 12.86
N LEU A 16 -9.55 -18.80 14.06
CA LEU A 16 -8.85 -18.23 15.20
C LEU A 16 -8.46 -19.32 16.20
N ASN A 17 -7.18 -19.41 16.48
CA ASN A 17 -6.71 -20.28 17.56
C ASN A 17 -7.24 -19.73 18.90
N SER A 18 -7.55 -20.61 19.85
CA SER A 18 -8.07 -20.24 21.18
C SER A 18 -7.20 -19.22 21.92
N LYS A 19 -5.90 -19.19 21.67
CA LYS A 19 -4.97 -18.19 22.22
C LYS A 19 -5.25 -16.76 21.73
N HIS A 20 -5.87 -16.60 20.57
CA HIS A 20 -6.17 -15.31 19.92
C HIS A 20 -7.62 -14.88 20.08
N VAL A 21 -8.46 -15.70 20.72
CA VAL A 21 -9.83 -15.33 21.11
C VAL A 21 -9.77 -14.43 22.33
N GLN A 22 -9.50 -13.15 22.08
CA GLN A 22 -9.42 -12.11 23.12
C GLN A 22 -10.72 -11.29 23.18
N LYS A 23 -10.76 -10.31 24.09
CA LYS A 23 -11.91 -9.40 24.26
C LYS A 23 -12.35 -8.69 22.97
N ASN A 24 -11.44 -8.47 22.02
CA ASN A 24 -11.75 -7.83 20.74
C ASN A 24 -11.55 -8.82 19.58
N ILE A 25 -12.57 -9.61 19.29
CA ILE A 25 -12.60 -10.61 18.22
C ILE A 25 -12.41 -9.95 16.85
N GLN A 26 -12.99 -8.77 16.62
CA GLN A 26 -12.88 -8.08 15.32
C GLN A 26 -11.43 -7.75 14.97
N ASN A 27 -10.66 -7.25 15.93
CA ASN A 27 -9.24 -6.95 15.69
C ASN A 27 -8.44 -8.22 15.41
N ALA A 28 -8.74 -9.33 16.10
CA ALA A 28 -8.09 -10.61 15.85
C ALA A 28 -8.42 -11.17 14.47
N LEU A 29 -9.68 -11.08 14.05
CA LEU A 29 -10.12 -11.48 12.72
C LEU A 29 -9.46 -10.62 11.63
N LEU A 30 -9.42 -9.29 11.84
CA LEU A 30 -8.77 -8.37 10.91
C LEU A 30 -7.28 -8.67 10.77
N ALA A 31 -6.59 -8.93 11.87
CA ALA A 31 -5.15 -9.29 11.85
C ALA A 31 -4.90 -10.59 11.06
N GLN A 32 -5.75 -11.60 11.24
CA GLN A 32 -5.67 -12.85 10.47
C GLN A 32 -5.96 -12.65 8.98
N LEU A 33 -6.99 -11.86 8.64
CA LEU A 33 -7.30 -11.53 7.25
C LEU A 33 -6.14 -10.79 6.58
N LYS A 34 -5.56 -9.79 7.27
CA LYS A 34 -4.40 -9.05 6.77
C LYS A 34 -3.22 -9.99 6.48
N MET A 35 -2.89 -10.84 7.43
CA MET A 35 -1.76 -11.75 7.32
C MET A 35 -1.90 -12.73 6.15
N HIS A 36 -3.13 -13.18 5.85
CA HIS A 36 -3.37 -14.20 4.82
C HIS A 36 -3.67 -13.62 3.43
N TYR A 37 -4.27 -12.44 3.34
CA TYR A 37 -4.84 -11.94 2.09
C TYR A 37 -4.24 -10.61 1.61
N GLU A 38 -3.75 -9.73 2.51
CA GLU A 38 -3.19 -8.44 2.07
C GLU A 38 -1.90 -8.60 1.28
N GLY A 39 -1.79 -7.82 0.20
CA GLY A 39 -0.61 -7.80 -0.65
C GLY A 39 -0.38 -9.08 -1.44
N ARG A 40 -1.44 -9.86 -1.67
CA ARG A 40 -1.36 -11.14 -2.40
C ARG A 40 -2.55 -11.33 -3.33
N CYS A 41 -2.33 -12.17 -4.34
CA CYS A 41 -3.39 -12.60 -5.23
C CYS A 41 -4.25 -13.70 -4.57
N SER A 42 -5.55 -13.49 -4.61
CA SER A 42 -6.57 -14.48 -4.27
C SER A 42 -7.26 -15.00 -5.52
N SER A 43 -8.27 -15.87 -5.39
CA SER A 43 -9.10 -16.31 -6.53
C SER A 43 -9.81 -15.15 -7.24
N GLU A 44 -10.07 -14.05 -6.54
CA GLU A 44 -10.76 -12.88 -7.07
C GLU A 44 -9.83 -11.77 -7.56
N GLY A 45 -8.52 -11.95 -7.50
CA GLY A 45 -7.52 -10.98 -7.90
C GLY A 45 -6.58 -10.59 -6.76
N PHE A 46 -5.78 -9.56 -6.97
CA PHE A 46 -4.83 -9.03 -5.98
C PHE A 46 -5.55 -8.11 -5.00
N ILE A 47 -5.36 -8.33 -3.71
CA ILE A 47 -5.95 -7.53 -2.62
C ILE A 47 -4.95 -6.48 -2.16
N GLN A 48 -5.34 -5.22 -2.26
CA GLN A 48 -4.49 -4.09 -1.85
C GLN A 48 -4.24 -4.10 -0.35
N ALA A 49 -2.98 -3.90 0.04
CA ALA A 49 -2.60 -3.78 1.45
C ALA A 49 -3.26 -2.55 2.10
N GLY A 50 -3.78 -2.71 3.32
CA GLY A 50 -4.43 -1.62 4.06
C GLY A 50 -5.88 -1.34 3.67
N SER A 51 -6.43 -2.01 2.64
CA SER A 51 -7.80 -1.78 2.17
C SER A 51 -8.88 -2.59 2.91
N LEU A 52 -8.49 -3.62 3.65
CA LEU A 52 -9.40 -4.55 4.32
C LEU A 52 -10.24 -3.88 5.40
N THR A 53 -11.56 -4.00 5.29
CA THR A 53 -12.52 -3.52 6.28
C THR A 53 -13.56 -4.61 6.57
N ILE A 54 -13.70 -5.04 7.82
CA ILE A 54 -14.70 -6.02 8.22
C ILE A 54 -16.07 -5.35 8.25
N LEU A 55 -17.04 -5.95 7.54
CA LEU A 55 -18.45 -5.53 7.56
C LEU A 55 -19.23 -6.29 8.63
N SER A 56 -19.08 -7.60 8.66
CA SER A 56 -19.77 -8.46 9.61
C SER A 56 -19.04 -9.79 9.78
N ASN A 57 -19.28 -10.46 10.88
CA ASN A 57 -18.79 -11.80 11.14
C ASN A 57 -19.93 -12.67 11.69
N SER A 58 -19.88 -13.97 11.38
CA SER A 58 -20.81 -14.94 11.93
C SER A 58 -20.54 -15.21 13.42
N LEU A 59 -21.44 -15.94 14.04
CA LEU A 59 -21.18 -16.57 15.33
C LEU A 59 -20.03 -17.59 15.16
N GLY A 60 -19.10 -17.59 16.12
CA GLY A 60 -17.99 -18.54 16.11
C GLY A 60 -18.45 -19.99 16.26
N ARG A 61 -17.90 -20.88 15.45
CA ARG A 61 -18.12 -22.32 15.54
C ARG A 61 -16.87 -22.99 16.10
N LEU A 62 -17.02 -23.73 17.19
CA LEU A 62 -15.92 -24.48 17.77
C LEU A 62 -15.43 -25.55 16.78
N ASN A 63 -14.13 -25.53 16.52
CA ASN A 63 -13.47 -26.53 15.70
C ASN A 63 -12.67 -27.46 16.62
N TYR A 64 -13.27 -28.58 16.97
CA TYR A 64 -12.64 -29.55 17.87
C TYR A 64 -11.38 -30.22 17.31
N ARG A 65 -11.23 -30.21 15.98
CA ARG A 65 -10.08 -30.82 15.31
C ARG A 65 -8.81 -29.96 15.42
N SER A 66 -8.95 -28.66 15.30
CA SER A 66 -7.84 -27.71 15.34
C SER A 66 -7.69 -26.98 16.68
N GLY A 67 -8.67 -27.11 17.57
CA GLY A 67 -8.64 -26.48 18.90
C GLY A 67 -8.85 -24.95 18.85
N GLY A 68 -9.70 -24.47 17.98
CA GLY A 68 -9.98 -23.05 17.82
C GLY A 68 -11.43 -22.78 17.44
N VAL A 69 -11.67 -21.57 16.94
CA VAL A 69 -13.01 -21.11 16.55
C VAL A 69 -12.97 -20.63 15.10
N ASP A 70 -13.89 -21.13 14.28
CA ASP A 70 -14.07 -20.73 12.89
C ASP A 70 -15.16 -19.66 12.78
N TYR A 71 -14.86 -18.59 12.04
CA TYR A 71 -15.79 -17.50 11.73
C TYR A 71 -15.92 -17.35 10.22
N ASP A 72 -17.15 -17.16 9.74
CA ASP A 72 -17.38 -16.68 8.39
C ASP A 72 -17.41 -15.15 8.45
N VAL A 73 -16.42 -14.50 7.83
CA VAL A 73 -16.23 -13.05 7.88
C VAL A 73 -16.56 -12.45 6.54
N LYS A 74 -17.48 -11.48 6.53
CA LYS A 74 -17.76 -10.62 5.38
C LYS A 74 -16.93 -9.35 5.53
N PHE A 75 -16.12 -9.03 4.53
CA PHE A 75 -15.26 -7.86 4.50
C PHE A 75 -15.22 -7.22 3.12
N GLN A 76 -14.86 -5.96 3.08
CA GLN A 76 -14.56 -5.22 1.86
C GLN A 76 -13.07 -5.11 1.67
N ALA A 77 -12.63 -5.16 0.41
CA ALA A 77 -11.26 -4.94 0.00
C ALA A 77 -11.21 -4.28 -1.38
N ASP A 78 -10.14 -3.55 -1.64
CA ASP A 78 -9.85 -3.01 -2.96
C ASP A 78 -9.07 -4.07 -3.72
N ILE A 79 -9.64 -4.56 -4.83
CA ILE A 79 -9.16 -5.68 -5.61
C ILE A 79 -8.71 -5.20 -6.98
N CYS A 80 -7.54 -5.63 -7.40
CA CYS A 80 -7.05 -5.47 -8.76
C CYS A 80 -7.24 -6.79 -9.51
N LEU A 81 -8.05 -6.75 -10.57
CA LEU A 81 -8.25 -7.87 -11.50
C LEU A 81 -8.36 -7.30 -12.91
N PRO A 82 -7.24 -7.18 -13.63
CA PRO A 82 -7.27 -6.64 -14.98
C PRO A 82 -7.98 -7.59 -15.96
N HIS A 83 -8.90 -7.03 -16.74
CA HIS A 83 -9.63 -7.72 -17.79
C HIS A 83 -9.17 -7.26 -19.19
N ALA A 84 -9.30 -8.12 -20.18
CA ALA A 84 -8.98 -7.77 -21.56
C ALA A 84 -9.80 -6.55 -22.04
N GLY A 85 -9.14 -5.62 -22.72
CA GLY A 85 -9.71 -4.38 -23.24
C GLY A 85 -9.62 -3.19 -22.28
N GLN A 86 -9.25 -3.38 -21.02
CA GLN A 86 -9.01 -2.26 -20.09
C GLN A 86 -7.71 -1.53 -20.43
N VAL A 87 -7.69 -0.22 -20.15
CA VAL A 87 -6.55 0.65 -20.44
C VAL A 87 -5.97 1.23 -19.16
N PHE A 88 -4.69 0.95 -18.92
CA PHE A 88 -3.95 1.42 -17.76
C PHE A 88 -2.68 2.18 -18.17
N LYS A 89 -2.10 2.90 -17.21
CA LYS A 89 -0.78 3.51 -17.31
C LYS A 89 0.24 2.67 -16.58
N ALA A 90 1.43 2.58 -17.14
CA ALA A 90 2.56 1.95 -16.47
C ALA A 90 3.86 2.67 -16.81
N THR A 91 4.85 2.51 -15.95
CA THR A 91 6.19 3.05 -16.15
C THR A 91 7.08 1.97 -16.74
N VAL A 92 7.77 2.27 -17.83
CA VAL A 92 8.71 1.35 -18.47
C VAL A 92 9.92 1.11 -17.57
N THR A 93 10.15 -0.14 -17.22
CA THR A 93 11.31 -0.54 -16.40
C THR A 93 12.49 -1.00 -17.25
N LEU A 94 12.21 -1.78 -18.28
CA LEU A 94 13.24 -2.38 -19.13
C LEU A 94 12.74 -2.55 -20.56
N ARG A 95 13.62 -2.30 -21.52
CA ARG A 95 13.40 -2.65 -22.92
C ARG A 95 14.26 -3.85 -23.31
N SER A 96 13.64 -4.91 -23.77
CA SER A 96 14.29 -6.14 -24.17
C SER A 96 14.03 -6.48 -25.65
N LYS A 97 14.70 -7.50 -26.17
CA LYS A 97 14.46 -7.99 -27.52
C LYS A 97 13.07 -8.58 -27.75
N ILE A 98 12.46 -9.10 -26.67
CA ILE A 98 11.11 -9.69 -26.70
C ILE A 98 10.03 -8.61 -26.62
N GLY A 99 10.31 -7.46 -26.02
CA GLY A 99 9.32 -6.40 -25.85
C GLY A 99 9.70 -5.40 -24.76
N ILE A 100 8.72 -4.60 -24.39
CA ILE A 100 8.83 -3.60 -23.33
C ILE A 100 8.26 -4.20 -22.04
N HIS A 101 9.03 -4.10 -20.97
CA HIS A 101 8.59 -4.41 -19.61
C HIS A 101 8.21 -3.11 -18.91
N ALA A 102 7.02 -3.06 -18.32
CA ALA A 102 6.55 -1.91 -17.56
C ALA A 102 5.92 -2.38 -16.23
N GLU A 103 5.91 -1.51 -15.24
CA GLU A 103 5.35 -1.79 -13.94
C GLU A 103 4.35 -0.71 -13.53
N CYS A 104 3.23 -1.17 -12.95
CA CYS A 104 2.23 -0.36 -12.27
C CYS A 104 1.72 -1.22 -11.11
N GLU A 105 2.27 -1.07 -9.92
CA GLU A 105 1.92 -1.95 -8.79
C GLU A 105 0.41 -2.14 -8.62
N PRO A 106 -0.07 -3.41 -8.57
CA PRO A 106 0.65 -4.69 -8.50
C PRO A 106 0.91 -5.36 -9.87
N LEU A 107 0.73 -4.66 -10.99
CA LEU A 107 0.83 -5.22 -12.33
C LEU A 107 2.28 -5.22 -12.84
N LYS A 108 2.72 -6.35 -13.38
CA LYS A 108 3.91 -6.48 -14.21
C LYS A 108 3.49 -6.71 -15.65
N VAL A 109 3.78 -5.73 -16.48
CA VAL A 109 3.28 -5.68 -17.86
C VAL A 109 4.38 -6.05 -18.83
N LEU A 110 4.07 -6.96 -19.76
CA LEU A 110 4.88 -7.27 -20.91
C LEU A 110 4.12 -6.84 -22.16
N ILE A 111 4.73 -5.96 -22.95
CA ILE A 111 4.22 -5.54 -24.25
C ILE A 111 5.10 -6.21 -25.33
N PRO A 112 4.64 -7.29 -25.98
CA PRO A 112 5.44 -8.04 -26.92
C PRO A 112 5.77 -7.22 -28.18
N ARG A 113 6.99 -7.37 -28.69
CA ARG A 113 7.43 -6.71 -29.94
C ARG A 113 6.66 -7.22 -31.17
N ASP A 114 6.31 -8.50 -31.17
CA ASP A 114 5.73 -9.17 -32.34
C ASP A 114 4.39 -8.55 -32.78
N ILE A 115 3.61 -8.01 -31.82
CA ILE A 115 2.34 -7.34 -32.15
C ILE A 115 2.50 -5.86 -32.51
N HIS A 116 3.74 -5.33 -32.47
CA HIS A 116 4.07 -3.91 -32.74
C HIS A 116 5.12 -3.75 -33.83
N ILE A 117 5.29 -4.76 -34.70
CA ILE A 117 6.24 -4.70 -35.80
C ILE A 117 5.89 -3.53 -36.74
N GLY A 118 6.84 -2.64 -36.96
CA GLY A 118 6.65 -1.45 -37.82
C GLY A 118 5.95 -0.27 -37.14
N ASN A 119 5.75 -0.31 -35.79
CA ASN A 119 5.20 0.81 -35.05
C ASN A 119 6.36 1.70 -34.55
N GLU A 120 6.49 2.90 -35.10
CA GLU A 120 7.52 3.87 -34.74
C GLU A 120 7.38 4.34 -33.29
N GLU A 121 6.14 4.43 -32.76
CA GLU A 121 5.91 4.81 -31.36
C GLU A 121 6.51 3.78 -30.41
N PHE A 122 6.33 2.48 -30.70
CA PHE A 122 6.90 1.40 -29.91
C PHE A 122 8.44 1.45 -29.90
N GLU A 123 9.05 1.81 -31.05
CA GLU A 123 10.51 1.92 -31.13
C GLU A 123 11.06 3.16 -30.47
N SER A 124 10.27 4.23 -30.34
CA SER A 124 10.66 5.49 -29.71
C SER A 124 10.60 5.47 -28.17
N VAL A 125 9.88 4.51 -27.57
CA VAL A 125 9.72 4.41 -26.11
C VAL A 125 11.04 4.14 -25.42
N LYS A 126 11.35 4.94 -24.41
CA LYS A 126 12.55 4.83 -23.58
C LYS A 126 12.24 4.26 -22.19
N GLU A 127 13.27 3.80 -21.51
CA GLU A 127 13.18 3.41 -20.12
C GLU A 127 12.76 4.61 -19.22
N LYS A 128 11.94 4.34 -18.21
CA LYS A 128 11.37 5.33 -17.28
C LYS A 128 10.31 6.27 -17.88
N GLU A 129 9.89 6.04 -19.11
CA GLU A 129 8.75 6.74 -19.68
C GLU A 129 7.43 6.12 -19.21
N GLU A 130 6.40 6.94 -19.08
CA GLU A 130 5.03 6.47 -18.83
C GLU A 130 4.38 6.11 -20.15
N ILE A 131 3.73 4.97 -20.18
CA ILE A 131 3.02 4.46 -21.35
C ILE A 131 1.57 4.13 -20.99
N GLU A 132 0.69 4.26 -21.97
CA GLU A 132 -0.66 3.73 -21.93
C GLU A 132 -0.72 2.43 -22.68
N PHE A 133 -1.26 1.41 -22.04
CA PHE A 133 -1.41 0.09 -22.65
C PHE A 133 -2.82 -0.46 -22.45
N GLU A 134 -3.26 -1.26 -23.39
CA GLU A 134 -4.48 -2.02 -23.35
C GLU A 134 -4.18 -3.46 -22.95
N VAL A 135 -4.92 -3.99 -21.99
CA VAL A 135 -4.78 -5.36 -21.52
C VAL A 135 -5.28 -6.33 -22.58
N ILE A 136 -4.45 -7.28 -23.00
CA ILE A 136 -4.83 -8.41 -23.84
C ILE A 136 -5.23 -9.60 -22.98
N GLY A 137 -4.46 -9.84 -21.92
CA GLY A 137 -4.69 -10.92 -20.99
C GLY A 137 -3.89 -10.75 -19.71
N SER A 138 -4.31 -11.42 -18.66
CA SER A 138 -3.65 -11.40 -17.37
C SER A 138 -3.52 -12.82 -16.81
N GLU A 139 -2.42 -13.07 -16.13
CA GLU A 139 -2.15 -14.35 -15.46
C GLU A 139 -1.60 -14.10 -14.05
N PHE A 140 -2.10 -14.84 -13.07
CA PHE A 140 -1.59 -14.84 -11.70
C PHE A 140 -1.90 -16.18 -11.03
N LYS A 141 -1.13 -16.50 -10.01
CA LYS A 141 -1.39 -17.65 -9.13
C LYS A 141 -1.80 -17.16 -7.76
N GLN A 142 -2.47 -18.02 -7.00
CA GLN A 142 -2.78 -17.71 -5.61
C GLN A 142 -1.48 -17.48 -4.82
N GLU A 143 -1.51 -16.51 -3.90
CA GLU A 143 -0.39 -16.04 -3.09
C GLU A 143 0.71 -15.26 -3.82
N ASP A 144 0.60 -15.07 -5.15
CA ASP A 144 1.53 -14.20 -5.88
C ASP A 144 1.39 -12.74 -5.41
N LYS A 145 2.52 -12.04 -5.43
CA LYS A 145 2.57 -10.61 -5.07
C LYS A 145 2.27 -9.68 -6.23
N ASN A 146 2.29 -10.20 -7.47
CA ASN A 146 2.09 -9.43 -8.67
C ASN A 146 1.19 -10.19 -9.65
N ILE A 147 0.51 -9.45 -10.51
CA ILE A 147 -0.24 -9.97 -11.63
C ILE A 147 0.58 -9.72 -12.90
N TYR A 148 0.81 -10.75 -13.71
CA TYR A 148 1.45 -10.61 -15.00
C TYR A 148 0.41 -10.28 -16.05
N VAL A 149 0.65 -9.23 -16.81
CA VAL A 149 -0.27 -8.73 -17.84
C VAL A 149 0.43 -8.68 -19.18
N PHE A 150 -0.22 -9.21 -20.19
CA PHE A 150 0.15 -9.00 -21.58
C PHE A 150 -0.65 -7.83 -22.12
N GLY A 151 0.05 -6.81 -22.62
CA GLY A 151 -0.56 -5.57 -23.08
C GLY A 151 -0.19 -5.23 -24.53
N ARG A 152 -1.01 -4.35 -25.11
CA ARG A 152 -0.72 -3.67 -26.38
C ARG A 152 -0.49 -2.20 -26.09
N LEU A 153 0.58 -1.62 -26.62
CA LEU A 153 0.84 -0.19 -26.53
C LEU A 153 -0.25 0.60 -27.23
N LYS A 154 -0.86 1.57 -26.54
CA LYS A 154 -1.79 2.54 -27.14
C LYS A 154 -1.10 3.85 -27.46
N SER A 155 -0.38 4.43 -26.50
CA SER A 155 0.38 5.66 -26.69
C SER A 155 1.54 5.76 -25.70
N ALA A 156 2.63 6.39 -26.12
CA ALA A 156 3.70 6.81 -25.24
C ALA A 156 3.38 8.22 -24.74
N ILE A 157 3.24 8.40 -23.43
CA ILE A 157 3.05 9.71 -22.82
C ILE A 157 4.42 10.39 -22.78
N LYS A 158 4.73 11.20 -23.80
CA LYS A 158 5.93 12.05 -23.75
C LYS A 158 5.71 13.06 -22.63
N PRO A 159 6.65 13.21 -21.68
CA PRO A 159 6.59 14.29 -20.70
C PRO A 159 6.48 15.59 -21.49
N GLY A 160 5.36 16.29 -21.36
CA GLY A 160 5.17 17.59 -21.98
C GLY A 160 6.32 18.51 -21.58
N PRO A 161 6.77 19.44 -22.47
CA PRO A 161 7.80 20.37 -22.09
C PRO A 161 7.37 21.07 -20.80
N LEU A 162 8.21 20.97 -19.77
CA LEU A 162 8.06 21.72 -18.53
C LEU A 162 7.85 23.18 -18.95
N MET A 163 6.65 23.70 -18.83
CA MET A 163 6.43 25.14 -19.01
C MET A 163 7.39 25.82 -18.03
N PRO A 164 8.28 26.68 -18.52
CA PRO A 164 9.13 27.43 -17.61
C PRO A 164 8.20 28.22 -16.70
N LEU A 165 8.36 28.05 -15.38
CA LEU A 165 7.73 28.90 -14.38
C LEU A 165 7.94 30.34 -14.85
N LEU A 166 6.84 31.01 -15.24
CA LEU A 166 6.82 32.44 -15.52
C LEU A 166 7.52 33.10 -14.33
N SER A 167 8.75 33.56 -14.59
CA SER A 167 9.47 34.42 -13.67
C SER A 167 8.55 35.59 -13.34
N VAL A 168 8.06 35.65 -12.13
CA VAL A 168 7.37 36.80 -11.57
C VAL A 168 8.40 37.92 -11.59
N GLN A 169 8.27 38.83 -12.56
CA GLN A 169 9.04 40.06 -12.58
C GLN A 169 8.63 40.87 -11.35
N PRO A 170 9.58 41.45 -10.60
CA PRO A 170 9.23 42.36 -9.51
C PRO A 170 8.56 43.58 -10.09
N VAL A 171 7.32 43.82 -9.69
CA VAL A 171 6.59 45.03 -9.98
C VAL A 171 7.30 46.15 -9.23
N LYS A 172 7.82 47.11 -9.97
CA LYS A 172 8.36 48.36 -9.43
C LYS A 172 7.22 49.15 -8.81
N ASP A 173 7.39 49.51 -7.55
CA ASP A 173 6.58 50.48 -6.84
C ASP A 173 6.70 51.84 -7.51
N GLU A 174 5.60 52.35 -8.04
CA GLU A 174 5.41 53.79 -8.33
C GLU A 174 4.12 54.25 -7.66
N ASP A 175 4.36 55.17 -6.71
CA ASP A 175 3.50 56.26 -6.23
C ASP A 175 1.99 56.03 -6.01
N VAL A 176 1.61 55.86 -4.75
CA VAL A 176 0.31 56.29 -4.26
C VAL A 176 0.48 57.11 -2.97
N LYS A 177 0.11 58.37 -3.06
CA LYS A 177 0.09 59.38 -1.99
C LYS A 177 -0.83 58.96 -0.83
N PRO A 178 -0.56 59.43 0.41
CA PRO A 178 -1.37 59.10 1.57
C PRO A 178 -2.67 59.92 1.59
N VAL A 179 -3.75 59.26 1.94
CA VAL A 179 -5.01 59.91 2.34
C VAL A 179 -5.25 59.54 3.79
N ASP A 180 -5.19 60.53 4.66
CA ASP A 180 -5.58 60.48 6.06
C ASP A 180 -7.11 60.29 6.15
N VAL A 181 -7.55 59.33 6.95
CA VAL A 181 -8.83 59.41 7.67
C VAL A 181 -8.70 58.69 9.00
N ASP A 182 -8.88 59.48 10.04
CA ASP A 182 -9.00 59.18 11.46
C ASP A 182 -10.02 58.10 11.79
N SER A 183 -9.71 57.46 12.86
CA SER A 183 -10.52 57.21 14.05
C SER A 183 -10.69 55.73 14.48
N GLU A 184 -10.29 55.58 15.74
CA GLU A 184 -10.78 54.78 16.86
C GLU A 184 -10.35 53.35 17.03
N GLN A 185 -9.38 53.26 17.88
CA GLN A 185 -9.11 52.37 19.05
C GLN A 185 -10.08 51.21 19.31
N LYS A 186 -9.53 50.00 19.36
CA LYS A 186 -9.63 49.14 20.55
C LYS A 186 -8.49 48.13 20.57
N THR A 187 -7.56 48.40 21.45
CA THR A 187 -6.51 47.52 21.97
C THR A 187 -7.10 46.31 22.66
N VAL A 188 -6.74 45.13 22.23
CA VAL A 188 -6.74 43.91 23.09
C VAL A 188 -5.39 43.25 22.96
N THR A 189 -4.58 43.49 23.97
CA THR A 189 -3.28 42.87 24.21
C THR A 189 -3.50 41.45 24.69
N ILE A 190 -3.05 40.45 23.97
CA ILE A 190 -2.87 39.11 24.48
C ILE A 190 -1.40 38.73 24.34
N THR A 191 -0.73 38.71 25.46
CA THR A 191 0.65 38.22 25.64
C THR A 191 0.71 36.71 25.45
N PRO A 192 1.66 36.16 24.69
CA PRO A 192 1.93 34.74 24.70
C PRO A 192 2.94 34.40 25.81
N THR A 193 2.50 33.72 26.82
CA THR A 193 3.37 33.07 27.80
C THR A 193 3.96 31.80 27.19
N ALA A 194 5.25 31.83 26.98
CA ALA A 194 6.04 30.67 26.60
C ALA A 194 6.35 29.81 27.83
N GLU A 195 5.79 28.62 27.91
CA GLU A 195 6.31 27.56 28.78
C GLU A 195 6.85 26.39 27.96
N ALA A 196 8.16 26.20 28.07
CA ALA A 196 8.87 25.08 27.48
C ALA A 196 8.71 23.80 28.34
N PRO A 197 8.45 22.62 27.78
CA PRO A 197 8.40 21.39 28.54
C PRO A 197 9.79 20.86 28.89
N LYS A 198 10.03 20.68 30.17
CA LYS A 198 11.24 20.10 30.77
C LYS A 198 11.44 18.63 30.32
N LYS A 199 12.58 18.33 29.74
CA LYS A 199 13.07 16.98 29.44
C LYS A 199 13.26 16.17 30.72
N ARG A 200 12.47 15.12 30.92
CA ARG A 200 12.71 14.09 31.93
C ARG A 200 13.77 13.11 31.43
N LYS A 201 14.92 13.08 32.10
CA LYS A 201 15.97 12.05 31.93
C LYS A 201 15.47 10.73 32.53
N LEU A 202 15.33 9.71 31.71
CA LEU A 202 15.15 8.32 32.17
C LEU A 202 16.51 7.78 32.63
N LYS A 203 16.59 7.39 33.89
CA LYS A 203 17.72 6.66 34.47
C LYS A 203 17.71 5.23 33.91
N ARG A 204 18.82 4.86 33.30
CA ARG A 204 19.17 3.52 32.84
C ARG A 204 19.40 2.63 34.09
N LYS A 205 18.65 1.56 34.25
CA LYS A 205 18.91 0.53 35.24
C LYS A 205 19.93 -0.46 34.67
N GLU A 206 20.95 -0.72 35.43
CA GLU A 206 22.01 -1.70 35.16
C GLU A 206 21.47 -3.13 35.27
N PRO A 207 22.05 -4.11 34.54
CA PRO A 207 21.67 -5.51 34.62
C PRO A 207 22.25 -6.15 35.88
N LEU A 208 21.44 -6.95 36.56
CA LEU A 208 21.84 -7.79 37.67
C LEU A 208 22.49 -9.06 37.13
N ASP A 209 23.75 -9.23 37.46
CA ASP A 209 24.50 -10.49 37.35
C ASP A 209 23.86 -11.52 38.28
N ILE A 210 23.45 -12.65 37.74
CA ILE A 210 23.15 -13.85 38.52
C ILE A 210 24.22 -14.87 38.21
N ASN A 211 25.04 -15.05 39.23
CA ASN A 211 26.17 -15.92 39.34
C ASN A 211 25.73 -17.42 39.41
N GLU A 212 26.56 -18.25 38.84
CA GLU A 212 26.53 -19.68 38.86
C GLU A 212 26.43 -20.27 40.29
N GLN A 213 25.68 -21.36 40.44
CA GLN A 213 26.06 -22.42 41.34
C GLN A 213 25.66 -23.78 40.79
N THR A 214 26.70 -24.50 40.43
CA THR A 214 26.85 -25.92 40.21
C THR A 214 26.42 -26.73 41.44
N THR A 215 25.61 -27.76 41.28
CA THR A 215 25.74 -28.96 42.11
C THR A 215 25.34 -30.19 41.32
N GLU A 216 26.31 -31.10 41.25
CA GLU A 216 26.27 -32.48 40.82
C GLU A 216 25.26 -33.31 41.62
N GLY A 217 24.75 -34.34 41.01
CA GLY A 217 23.97 -35.36 41.69
C GLY A 217 23.41 -36.44 40.78
N VAL A 218 24.28 -37.36 40.34
CA VAL A 218 23.87 -38.66 39.84
C VAL A 218 23.58 -39.59 41.03
N PRO A 219 22.56 -40.44 41.00
CA PRO A 219 22.81 -41.85 41.30
C PRO A 219 22.25 -42.84 40.26
N LYS A 220 23.08 -43.82 39.98
CA LYS A 220 22.79 -45.14 39.38
C LYS A 220 21.97 -46.00 40.32
N GLY A 221 21.24 -46.98 39.78
CA GLY A 221 20.63 -48.14 40.43
C GLY A 221 19.56 -48.69 39.51
N THR A 222 19.85 -49.68 38.68
CA THR A 222 19.67 -51.12 38.84
C THR A 222 18.37 -51.51 39.56
N ASP A 223 17.44 -52.06 38.84
CA ASP A 223 17.05 -53.46 38.49
C ASP A 223 15.84 -53.38 37.55
#